data_90a70d0b5589d7d4d20ec27b056a609c
#
_entry.id   90a70d0b5589d7d4d20ec27b056a609c
#
_cell.length_a   1.000
_cell.length_b   1.000
_cell.length_c   1.000
_cell.angle_alpha   90.00
_cell.angle_beta   90.00
_cell.angle_gamma   90.00
#
_symmetry.space_group_name_H-M   'P 1'
#
loop_
_entity.id
_entity.type
_entity.pdbx_description
1 polymer ?
#
loop_
_entity_poly.entity_id
_entity_poly.type
_entity_poly.pdbx_seq_one_letter_code
_entity_poly.pdbx_strand_id
1 'polypeptide(L)'
;MLETILSKCDERNDRHGCEQCADCSYDTYCPHDCEKCLDYIHNPSHAPDGAPERKYDCTHMANVYTCKYSCRYASEIVYAVERLKDLSNLTDLKVLSFGCGPCTDLFAIDYLRSLGILSYQNLEYRGVDYSEDVWKYIHRDIKTFENEDLRIRFYYQDACKLIHTIAQGSWVPNLIVFQYVFSDMEKHSNAKKHK
;
A
#
# COMPACT_ATOMS: atom_id res chain seq x y z
N MET A 1 -10.19 -6.43 10.02
CA MET A 1 -9.13 -5.41 9.82
C MET A 1 -9.56 -4.32 8.85
N LEU A 2 -9.90 -4.61 7.60
CA LEU A 2 -10.21 -3.63 6.55
C LEU A 2 -11.24 -2.57 6.96
N GLU A 3 -12.42 -2.97 7.45
CA GLU A 3 -13.50 -2.04 7.85
C GLU A 3 -13.02 -0.97 8.85
N THR A 4 -12.22 -1.37 9.85
CA THR A 4 -11.66 -0.44 10.83
C THR A 4 -10.72 0.58 10.18
N ILE A 5 -9.90 0.17 9.22
CA ILE A 5 -8.99 1.06 8.52
C ILE A 5 -9.76 2.02 7.62
N LEU A 6 -10.78 1.54 6.90
CA LEU A 6 -11.65 2.39 6.07
C LEU A 6 -12.36 3.44 6.92
N SER A 7 -12.95 3.06 8.06
CA SER A 7 -13.60 4.00 8.99
C SER A 7 -12.63 5.09 9.47
N LYS A 8 -11.40 4.72 9.86
CA LYS A 8 -10.39 5.69 10.29
C LYS A 8 -9.93 6.62 9.17
N CYS A 9 -9.83 6.12 7.93
CA CYS A 9 -9.48 6.95 6.78
C CYS A 9 -10.59 7.94 6.45
N ASP A 10 -11.85 7.51 6.49
CA ASP A 10 -13.03 8.33 6.26
C ASP A 10 -13.15 9.44 7.32
N GLU A 11 -13.04 9.08 8.60
CA GLU A 11 -13.02 10.05 9.70
C GLU A 11 -11.91 11.10 9.57
N ARG A 12 -10.72 10.72 9.08
CA ARG A 12 -9.63 11.69 8.85
C ARG A 12 -9.91 12.59 7.67
N ASN A 13 -10.53 12.06 6.62
CA ASN A 13 -10.94 12.84 5.46
C ASN A 13 -11.99 13.89 5.81
N ASP A 14 -12.99 13.52 6.62
CA ASP A 14 -14.05 14.42 7.05
C ASP A 14 -13.55 15.55 7.96
N ARG A 15 -12.58 15.25 8.86
CA ARG A 15 -12.05 16.23 9.82
C ARG A 15 -11.09 17.25 9.23
N HIS A 16 -10.35 16.84 8.20
CA HIS A 16 -9.26 17.63 7.63
C HIS A 16 -9.38 17.60 6.10
N GLY A 17 -10.36 18.33 5.59
CA GLY A 17 -10.50 18.48 4.15
C GLY A 17 -9.24 19.03 3.49
N CYS A 18 -9.09 18.79 2.21
CA CYS A 18 -7.93 19.17 1.40
C CYS A 18 -7.65 20.69 1.39
N GLU A 19 -8.64 21.52 1.77
CA GLU A 19 -8.52 22.97 1.85
C GLU A 19 -7.48 23.47 2.88
N GLN A 20 -7.08 22.62 3.83
CA GLN A 20 -6.11 22.95 4.88
C GLN A 20 -4.73 22.32 4.67
N CYS A 21 -4.49 21.70 3.52
CA CYS A 21 -3.23 20.99 3.25
C CYS A 21 -2.14 21.99 2.84
N ALA A 22 -1.33 22.44 3.81
CA ALA A 22 -0.19 23.30 3.59
C ALA A 22 1.05 22.56 3.06
N ASP A 23 1.07 21.23 3.14
CA ASP A 23 2.25 20.39 2.90
C ASP A 23 2.23 19.65 1.55
N CYS A 24 1.37 20.06 0.62
CA CYS A 24 1.23 19.40 -0.66
C CYS A 24 2.33 19.88 -1.63
N SER A 25 3.17 18.97 -2.11
CA SER A 25 4.20 19.28 -3.11
C SER A 25 3.64 19.75 -4.47
N TYR A 26 2.35 19.58 -4.67
CA TYR A 26 1.63 20.06 -5.87
C TYR A 26 1.20 21.53 -5.78
N ASP A 27 1.29 22.12 -4.59
CA ASP A 27 1.11 23.53 -4.28
C ASP A 27 0.01 24.23 -5.12
N THR A 28 0.37 25.19 -5.95
CA THR A 28 -0.56 26.00 -6.77
C THR A 28 -1.41 25.18 -7.76
N TYR A 29 -1.03 23.97 -8.08
CA TYR A 29 -1.79 23.06 -8.94
C TYR A 29 -2.72 22.13 -8.16
N CYS A 30 -2.70 22.17 -6.82
CA CYS A 30 -3.58 21.33 -6.01
C CYS A 30 -5.04 21.75 -6.24
N PRO A 31 -5.91 20.84 -6.71
CA PRO A 31 -7.32 21.18 -6.94
C PRO A 31 -8.13 21.29 -5.65
N HIS A 32 -7.51 21.10 -4.47
CA HIS A 32 -8.18 20.98 -3.17
C HIS A 32 -9.30 19.94 -3.15
N ASP A 33 -9.13 18.91 -3.99
CA ASP A 33 -10.05 17.80 -4.21
C ASP A 33 -9.22 16.54 -4.40
N CYS A 34 -9.24 15.66 -3.41
CA CYS A 34 -8.39 14.45 -3.41
C CYS A 34 -8.79 13.47 -4.51
N GLU A 35 -10.05 13.44 -4.94
CA GLU A 35 -10.46 12.60 -6.08
C GLU A 35 -9.89 13.10 -7.39
N LYS A 36 -9.88 14.41 -7.61
CA LYS A 36 -9.19 15.02 -8.77
C LYS A 36 -7.68 14.80 -8.70
N CYS A 37 -7.08 14.92 -7.51
CA CYS A 37 -5.65 14.60 -7.35
C CYS A 37 -5.34 13.16 -7.77
N LEU A 38 -6.18 12.20 -7.40
CA LEU A 38 -6.03 10.81 -7.81
C LEU A 38 -6.26 10.64 -9.32
N ASP A 39 -7.22 11.36 -9.89
CA ASP A 39 -7.45 11.33 -11.33
C ASP A 39 -6.21 11.84 -12.10
N TYR A 40 -5.56 12.90 -11.64
CA TYR A 40 -4.34 13.42 -12.28
C TYR A 40 -3.15 12.45 -12.22
N ILE A 41 -3.09 11.58 -11.19
CA ILE A 41 -2.09 10.50 -11.14
C ILE A 41 -2.39 9.43 -12.19
N HIS A 42 -3.65 9.01 -12.27
CA HIS A 42 -4.07 7.91 -13.14
C HIS A 42 -4.22 8.36 -14.61
N ASN A 43 -4.59 9.60 -14.81
CA ASN A 43 -4.83 10.22 -16.11
C ASN A 43 -4.10 11.57 -16.20
N PRO A 44 -2.77 11.59 -16.41
CA PRO A 44 -1.98 12.83 -16.41
C PRO A 44 -2.45 13.89 -17.40
N SER A 45 -3.13 13.49 -18.47
CA SER A 45 -3.72 14.40 -19.46
C SER A 45 -4.90 15.25 -18.93
N HIS A 46 -5.44 14.89 -17.75
CA HIS A 46 -6.50 15.67 -17.10
C HIS A 46 -5.94 16.77 -16.19
N ALA A 47 -4.63 16.74 -15.91
CA ALA A 47 -3.98 17.79 -15.13
C ALA A 47 -3.96 19.12 -15.89
N PRO A 48 -3.91 20.28 -15.18
CA PRO A 48 -3.79 21.58 -15.81
C PRO A 48 -2.54 21.69 -16.68
N ASP A 49 -2.62 22.48 -17.75
CA ASP A 49 -1.49 22.73 -18.64
C ASP A 49 -0.28 23.29 -17.87
N GLY A 50 0.88 22.70 -18.10
CA GLY A 50 2.12 23.07 -17.42
C GLY A 50 2.27 22.54 -16.01
N ALA A 51 1.30 21.81 -15.48
CA ALA A 51 1.42 21.17 -14.17
C ALA A 51 2.51 20.06 -14.19
N PRO A 52 3.32 19.93 -13.11
CA PRO A 52 4.23 18.81 -12.98
C PRO A 52 3.46 17.48 -12.83
N GLU A 53 4.13 16.35 -13.09
CA GLU A 53 3.53 15.04 -12.88
C GLU A 53 3.08 14.88 -11.42
N ARG A 54 1.78 14.57 -11.21
CA ARG A 54 1.23 14.33 -9.87
C ARG A 54 1.71 12.99 -9.33
N LYS A 55 2.09 12.97 -8.04
CA LYS A 55 2.61 11.79 -7.34
C LYS A 55 1.77 11.45 -6.11
N TYR A 56 1.97 10.25 -5.58
CA TYR A 56 1.43 9.85 -4.28
C TYR A 56 2.28 10.49 -3.17
N ASP A 57 1.97 11.74 -2.81
CA ASP A 57 2.75 12.53 -1.85
C ASP A 57 1.87 13.33 -0.86
N CYS A 58 0.57 13.01 -0.78
CA CYS A 58 -0.38 13.68 0.08
C CYS A 58 -1.11 12.67 1.00
N THR A 59 -1.10 12.91 2.31
CA THR A 59 -1.77 12.06 3.31
C THR A 59 -3.29 12.05 3.17
N HIS A 60 -3.90 13.17 2.78
CA HIS A 60 -5.36 13.24 2.54
C HIS A 60 -5.74 12.38 1.34
N MET A 61 -5.00 12.53 0.25
CA MET A 61 -5.20 11.69 -0.94
C MET A 61 -5.02 10.20 -0.61
N ALA A 62 -4.07 9.84 0.27
CA ALA A 62 -3.88 8.46 0.70
C ALA A 62 -5.11 7.89 1.44
N ASN A 63 -5.80 8.70 2.27
CA ASN A 63 -7.04 8.27 2.91
C ASN A 63 -8.14 8.03 1.87
N VAL A 64 -8.35 8.97 0.95
CA VAL A 64 -9.35 8.81 -0.14
C VAL A 64 -9.00 7.62 -1.03
N TYR A 65 -7.73 7.46 -1.40
CA TYR A 65 -7.24 6.29 -2.15
C TYR A 65 -7.59 4.98 -1.43
N THR A 66 -7.33 4.92 -0.12
CA THR A 66 -7.59 3.73 0.68
C THR A 66 -9.08 3.39 0.70
N CYS A 67 -9.95 4.37 0.93
CA CYS A 67 -11.40 4.16 0.90
C CYS A 67 -11.89 3.72 -0.48
N LYS A 68 -11.37 4.33 -1.54
CA LYS A 68 -11.85 4.10 -2.92
C LYS A 68 -11.39 2.77 -3.51
N TYR A 69 -10.16 2.34 -3.21
CA TYR A 69 -9.53 1.24 -3.94
C TYR A 69 -9.29 -0.03 -3.11
N SER A 70 -9.27 0.04 -1.77
CA SER A 70 -8.84 -1.11 -0.97
C SER A 70 -9.72 -2.34 -1.16
N CYS A 71 -11.04 -2.19 -1.23
CA CYS A 71 -11.94 -3.34 -1.44
C CYS A 71 -11.69 -4.01 -2.79
N ARG A 72 -11.53 -3.20 -3.85
CA ARG A 72 -11.26 -3.71 -5.20
C ARG A 72 -9.93 -4.45 -5.25
N TYR A 73 -8.86 -3.82 -4.78
CA TYR A 73 -7.52 -4.41 -4.87
C TYR A 73 -7.35 -5.61 -3.94
N ALA A 74 -7.99 -5.60 -2.77
CA ALA A 74 -8.04 -6.78 -1.92
C ALA A 74 -8.76 -7.95 -2.60
N SER A 75 -9.85 -7.71 -3.33
CA SER A 75 -10.57 -8.77 -4.05
C SER A 75 -9.73 -9.43 -5.15
N GLU A 76 -8.85 -8.67 -5.81
CA GLU A 76 -7.91 -9.20 -6.81
C GLU A 76 -6.88 -10.15 -6.16
N ILE A 77 -6.36 -9.77 -4.98
CA ILE A 77 -5.44 -10.61 -4.21
C ILE A 77 -6.17 -11.87 -3.67
N VAL A 78 -7.40 -11.73 -3.15
CA VAL A 78 -8.24 -12.88 -2.75
C VAL A 78 -8.33 -13.88 -3.90
N TYR A 79 -8.74 -13.40 -5.08
CA TYR A 79 -8.86 -14.24 -6.27
C TYR A 79 -7.57 -14.94 -6.67
N ALA A 80 -6.42 -14.26 -6.53
CA ALA A 80 -5.12 -14.84 -6.84
C ALA A 80 -4.70 -15.88 -5.80
N VAL A 81 -4.80 -15.54 -4.50
CA VAL A 81 -4.32 -16.38 -3.40
C VAL A 81 -5.14 -17.65 -3.25
N GLU A 82 -6.45 -17.63 -3.47
CA GLU A 82 -7.31 -18.83 -3.48
C GLU A 82 -6.82 -19.92 -4.46
N ARG A 83 -6.02 -19.55 -5.46
CA ARG A 83 -5.47 -20.48 -6.46
C ARG A 83 -4.09 -21.03 -6.07
N LEU A 84 -3.48 -20.47 -5.06
CA LEU A 84 -2.17 -20.88 -4.55
C LEU A 84 -2.35 -21.94 -3.45
N LYS A 85 -2.71 -23.16 -3.86
CA LYS A 85 -3.06 -24.27 -2.94
C LYS A 85 -1.98 -24.55 -1.89
N ASP A 86 -0.72 -24.31 -2.20
CA ASP A 86 0.39 -24.55 -1.27
C ASP A 86 0.36 -23.62 -0.06
N LEU A 87 -0.31 -22.46 -0.15
CA LEU A 87 -0.43 -21.51 0.95
C LEU A 87 -1.48 -21.95 1.99
N SER A 88 -2.49 -22.72 1.59
CA SER A 88 -3.62 -23.11 2.46
C SER A 88 -3.20 -23.96 3.67
N ASN A 89 -2.07 -24.67 3.57
CA ASN A 89 -1.61 -25.62 4.59
C ASN A 89 -0.40 -25.13 5.41
N LEU A 90 0.01 -23.87 5.22
CA LEU A 90 1.13 -23.31 5.96
C LEU A 90 0.73 -22.99 7.39
N THR A 91 1.56 -23.43 8.37
CA THR A 91 1.43 -23.01 9.76
C THR A 91 1.95 -21.58 9.96
N ASP A 92 3.08 -21.26 9.32
CA ASP A 92 3.72 -19.96 9.38
C ASP A 92 3.70 -19.34 7.98
N LEU A 93 2.92 -18.27 7.82
CA LEU A 93 2.84 -17.52 6.57
C LEU A 93 3.73 -16.27 6.66
N LYS A 94 4.68 -16.16 5.74
CA LYS A 94 5.58 -15.00 5.60
C LYS A 94 5.28 -14.29 4.29
N VAL A 95 4.87 -13.04 4.39
CA VAL A 95 4.48 -12.21 3.24
C VAL A 95 5.43 -11.04 3.09
N LEU A 96 5.90 -10.82 1.86
CA LEU A 96 6.66 -9.65 1.44
C LEU A 96 5.86 -8.90 0.40
N SER A 97 5.47 -7.67 0.70
CA SER A 97 4.70 -6.80 -0.20
C SER A 97 5.53 -5.62 -0.64
N PHE A 98 5.69 -5.42 -1.95
CA PHE A 98 6.36 -4.27 -2.53
C PHE A 98 5.35 -3.25 -3.07
N GLY A 99 5.57 -1.95 -2.76
CA GLY A 99 4.61 -0.90 -3.01
C GLY A 99 3.32 -1.16 -2.22
N CYS A 100 3.48 -1.53 -0.93
CA CYS A 100 2.38 -2.03 -0.12
C CYS A 100 1.23 -1.01 0.06
N GLY A 101 1.51 0.30 -0.08
CA GLY A 101 0.50 1.33 0.06
C GLY A 101 -0.37 1.13 1.29
N PRO A 102 -1.71 1.05 1.13
CA PRO A 102 -2.63 0.80 2.25
C PRO A 102 -2.68 -0.67 2.70
N CYS A 103 -1.82 -1.56 2.20
CA CYS A 103 -1.74 -2.99 2.55
C CYS A 103 -2.99 -3.80 2.16
N THR A 104 -3.48 -3.61 0.95
CA THR A 104 -4.67 -4.31 0.42
C THR A 104 -4.51 -5.82 0.39
N ASP A 105 -3.30 -6.30 0.20
CA ASP A 105 -2.90 -7.71 0.26
C ASP A 105 -2.98 -8.29 1.69
N LEU A 106 -2.58 -7.53 2.70
CA LEU A 106 -2.76 -7.94 4.10
C LEU A 106 -4.25 -8.06 4.45
N PHE A 107 -5.08 -7.13 3.98
CA PHE A 107 -6.54 -7.22 4.17
C PHE A 107 -7.15 -8.45 3.49
N ALA A 108 -6.67 -8.78 2.29
CA ALA A 108 -7.09 -9.98 1.57
C ALA A 108 -6.72 -11.27 2.33
N ILE A 109 -5.50 -11.34 2.87
CA ILE A 109 -5.01 -12.47 3.65
C ILE A 109 -5.79 -12.63 4.95
N ASP A 110 -6.08 -11.53 5.66
CA ASP A 110 -6.92 -11.51 6.87
C ASP A 110 -8.35 -12.02 6.56
N TYR A 111 -8.90 -11.57 5.45
CA TYR A 111 -10.22 -12.04 4.98
C TYR A 111 -10.22 -13.53 4.65
N LEU A 112 -9.24 -14.03 3.90
CA LEU A 112 -9.12 -15.45 3.56
C LEU A 112 -8.94 -16.33 4.80
N ARG A 113 -8.21 -15.85 5.83
CA ARG A 113 -8.14 -16.53 7.13
C ARG A 113 -9.51 -16.59 7.80
N SER A 114 -10.26 -15.49 7.78
CA SER A 114 -11.60 -15.44 8.40
C SER A 114 -12.59 -16.40 7.76
N LEU A 115 -12.40 -16.73 6.49
CA LEU A 115 -13.19 -17.71 5.75
C LEU A 115 -12.68 -19.16 5.91
N GLY A 116 -11.56 -19.38 6.61
CA GLY A 116 -10.93 -20.68 6.75
C GLY A 116 -10.26 -21.21 5.47
N ILE A 117 -10.07 -20.37 4.46
CA ILE A 117 -9.36 -20.73 3.21
C ILE A 117 -7.85 -20.79 3.46
N LEU A 118 -7.33 -19.88 4.27
CA LEU A 118 -5.98 -19.94 4.80
C LEU A 118 -6.04 -20.35 6.28
N SER A 119 -5.21 -21.33 6.67
CA SER A 119 -5.24 -21.94 8.01
C SER A 119 -3.97 -21.65 8.83
N TYR A 120 -3.16 -20.65 8.43
CA TYR A 120 -1.95 -20.32 9.16
C TYR A 120 -2.23 -19.93 10.62
N GLN A 121 -1.32 -20.30 11.52
CA GLN A 121 -1.33 -19.89 12.92
C GLN A 121 -0.60 -18.57 13.10
N ASN A 122 0.56 -18.41 12.43
CA ASN A 122 1.37 -17.21 12.52
C ASN A 122 1.47 -16.51 11.15
N LEU A 123 1.35 -15.18 11.14
CA LEU A 123 1.59 -14.33 9.98
C LEU A 123 2.70 -13.33 10.28
N GLU A 124 3.79 -13.36 9.50
CA GLU A 124 4.77 -12.27 9.47
C GLU A 124 4.62 -11.51 8.14
N TYR A 125 4.11 -10.29 8.23
CA TYR A 125 3.95 -9.38 7.09
C TYR A 125 5.06 -8.34 7.07
N ARG A 126 5.71 -8.19 5.92
CA ARG A 126 6.70 -7.14 5.65
C ARG A 126 6.24 -6.32 4.45
N GLY A 127 5.78 -5.11 4.72
CA GLY A 127 5.41 -4.12 3.71
C GLY A 127 6.59 -3.21 3.38
N VAL A 128 6.82 -2.99 2.10
CA VAL A 128 7.84 -2.09 1.56
C VAL A 128 7.17 -1.00 0.76
N ASP A 129 7.42 0.25 1.10
CA ASP A 129 6.95 1.40 0.34
C ASP A 129 8.03 2.48 0.32
N TYR A 130 7.96 3.38 -0.65
CA TYR A 130 8.93 4.48 -0.73
C TYR A 130 8.50 5.68 0.11
N SER A 131 7.20 5.88 0.29
CA SER A 131 6.60 7.11 0.82
C SER A 131 6.12 6.95 2.27
N GLU A 132 7.05 7.04 3.25
CA GLU A 132 6.70 7.02 4.67
C GLU A 132 5.66 8.10 5.01
N ASP A 133 5.91 9.34 4.62
CA ASP A 133 5.08 10.49 4.98
C ASP A 133 3.64 10.35 4.53
N VAL A 134 3.40 9.66 3.43
CA VAL A 134 2.07 9.42 2.87
C VAL A 134 1.30 8.34 3.64
N TRP A 135 1.96 7.21 3.92
CA TRP A 135 1.30 6.02 4.45
C TRP A 135 1.40 5.88 5.98
N LYS A 136 2.24 6.66 6.65
CA LYS A 136 2.56 6.50 8.09
C LYS A 136 1.34 6.41 9.02
N TYR A 137 0.27 7.16 8.74
CA TYR A 137 -0.94 7.12 9.58
C TYR A 137 -1.71 5.83 9.39
N ILE A 138 -1.86 5.38 8.15
CA ILE A 138 -2.54 4.12 7.81
C ILE A 138 -1.73 2.94 8.34
N HIS A 139 -0.41 2.93 8.14
CA HIS A 139 0.48 1.88 8.65
C HIS A 139 0.48 1.83 10.18
N ARG A 140 0.44 2.96 10.85
CA ARG A 140 0.30 3.01 12.32
C ARG A 140 -1.01 2.38 12.78
N ASP A 141 -2.10 2.67 12.09
CA ASP A 141 -3.40 2.08 12.41
C ASP A 141 -3.40 0.57 12.14
N ILE A 142 -2.79 0.11 11.05
CA ILE A 142 -2.62 -1.32 10.74
C ILE A 142 -1.79 -2.01 11.83
N LYS A 143 -0.74 -1.38 12.32
CA LYS A 143 0.10 -1.93 13.41
C LYS A 143 -0.67 -2.13 14.72
N THR A 144 -1.81 -1.48 14.94
CA THR A 144 -2.62 -1.74 16.12
C THR A 144 -3.25 -3.13 16.16
N PHE A 145 -3.23 -3.87 15.04
CA PHE A 145 -3.69 -5.26 14.96
C PHE A 145 -2.61 -6.29 15.27
N GLU A 146 -1.34 -5.87 15.49
CA GLU A 146 -0.28 -6.79 15.91
C GLU A 146 -0.65 -7.50 17.21
N ASN A 147 -0.33 -8.80 17.26
CA ASN A 147 -0.52 -9.66 18.40
C ASN A 147 0.51 -10.80 18.36
N GLU A 148 0.34 -11.84 19.18
CA GLU A 148 1.25 -12.99 19.23
C GLU A 148 1.35 -13.72 17.89
N ASP A 149 0.24 -13.79 17.14
CA ASP A 149 0.11 -14.51 15.88
C ASP A 149 0.35 -13.63 14.65
N LEU A 150 0.32 -12.31 14.78
CA LEU A 150 0.46 -11.35 13.69
C LEU A 150 1.57 -10.36 13.97
N ARG A 151 2.63 -10.41 13.17
CA ARG A 151 3.74 -9.46 13.20
C ARG A 151 3.78 -8.65 11.92
N ILE A 152 3.83 -7.31 12.03
CA ILE A 152 3.81 -6.39 10.90
C ILE A 152 5.05 -5.49 10.96
N ARG A 153 5.80 -5.43 9.86
CA ARG A 153 6.97 -4.54 9.72
C ARG A 153 6.86 -3.74 8.44
N PHE A 154 7.13 -2.45 8.53
CA PHE A 154 7.20 -1.57 7.38
C PHE A 154 8.63 -1.10 7.13
N TYR A 155 9.02 -1.05 5.86
CA TYR A 155 10.32 -0.57 5.39
C TYR A 155 10.08 0.52 4.35
N TYR A 156 10.51 1.74 4.67
CA TYR A 156 10.36 2.89 3.78
C TYR A 156 11.64 3.11 3.00
N GLN A 157 11.76 2.39 1.90
CA GLN A 157 12.94 2.45 1.06
C GLN A 157 12.69 1.94 -0.36
N ASP A 158 13.67 2.15 -1.22
CA ASP A 158 13.66 1.65 -2.59
C ASP A 158 13.59 0.12 -2.60
N ALA A 159 12.55 -0.43 -3.25
CA ALA A 159 12.29 -1.86 -3.35
C ALA A 159 13.48 -2.64 -3.95
N CYS A 160 14.14 -2.07 -4.98
CA CYS A 160 15.28 -2.70 -5.62
C CYS A 160 16.47 -2.88 -4.66
N LYS A 161 16.71 -1.91 -3.76
CA LYS A 161 17.75 -2.02 -2.74
C LYS A 161 17.42 -3.09 -1.70
N LEU A 162 16.15 -3.17 -1.30
CA LEU A 162 15.72 -4.13 -0.29
C LEU A 162 15.78 -5.57 -0.80
N ILE A 163 15.43 -5.82 -2.07
CA ILE A 163 15.50 -7.17 -2.68
C ILE A 163 16.90 -7.77 -2.49
N HIS A 164 17.95 -7.00 -2.75
CA HIS A 164 19.32 -7.46 -2.53
C HIS A 164 19.62 -7.82 -1.08
N THR A 165 19.12 -7.04 -0.13
CA THR A 165 19.32 -7.28 1.31
C THR A 165 18.56 -8.53 1.77
N ILE A 166 17.32 -8.70 1.32
CA ILE A 166 16.50 -9.87 1.67
C ILE A 166 17.09 -11.15 1.07
N ALA A 167 17.57 -11.10 -0.17
CA ALA A 167 18.18 -12.24 -0.84
C ALA A 167 19.44 -12.77 -0.12
N GLN A 168 20.11 -11.93 0.67
CA GLN A 168 21.28 -12.30 1.47
C GLN A 168 20.90 -12.74 2.90
N GLY A 169 19.65 -12.56 3.30
CA GLY A 169 19.17 -12.87 4.64
C GLY A 169 18.62 -14.29 4.78
N SER A 170 18.43 -14.72 6.03
CA SER A 170 17.82 -16.01 6.37
C SER A 170 16.28 -15.99 6.34
N TRP A 171 15.66 -14.83 6.21
CA TRP A 171 14.21 -14.70 6.15
C TRP A 171 13.71 -14.90 4.72
N VAL A 172 12.98 -15.97 4.49
CA VAL A 172 12.44 -16.31 3.18
C VAL A 172 10.91 -16.17 3.23
N PRO A 173 10.29 -15.33 2.38
CA PRO A 173 8.84 -15.24 2.28
C PRO A 173 8.24 -16.46 1.57
N ASN A 174 7.03 -16.84 1.98
CA ASN A 174 6.20 -17.83 1.29
C ASN A 174 5.41 -17.19 0.14
N LEU A 175 5.08 -15.89 0.29
CA LEU A 175 4.34 -15.11 -0.68
C LEU A 175 5.03 -13.76 -0.90
N ILE A 176 5.25 -13.41 -2.16
CA ILE A 176 5.72 -12.09 -2.55
C ILE A 176 4.62 -11.43 -3.39
N VAL A 177 4.24 -10.20 -3.01
CA VAL A 177 3.19 -9.44 -3.68
C VAL A 177 3.79 -8.22 -4.37
N PHE A 178 3.44 -8.05 -5.64
CA PHE A 178 3.68 -6.86 -6.45
C PHE A 178 2.36 -6.46 -7.09
N GLN A 179 1.64 -5.56 -6.45
CA GLN A 179 0.36 -5.08 -6.97
C GLN A 179 0.50 -3.64 -7.46
N TYR A 180 0.36 -3.42 -8.78
CA TYR A 180 0.42 -2.10 -9.44
C TYR A 180 1.70 -1.29 -9.24
N VAL A 181 2.83 -1.94 -8.92
CA VAL A 181 4.08 -1.27 -8.55
C VAL A 181 5.17 -1.34 -9.63
N PHE A 182 5.08 -2.25 -10.59
CA PHE A 182 6.15 -2.45 -11.59
C PHE A 182 6.39 -1.22 -12.46
N SER A 183 5.33 -0.52 -12.89
CA SER A 183 5.45 0.71 -13.67
C SER A 183 6.21 1.81 -12.94
N ASP A 184 5.99 1.93 -11.63
CA ASP A 184 6.66 2.92 -10.81
C ASP A 184 8.11 2.54 -10.53
N MET A 185 8.39 1.26 -10.30
CA MET A 185 9.76 0.74 -10.18
C MET A 185 10.58 0.99 -11.45
N GLU A 186 10.00 0.80 -12.64
CA GLU A 186 10.65 1.05 -13.92
C GLU A 186 10.97 2.54 -14.12
N LYS A 187 10.01 3.43 -13.86
CA LYS A 187 10.21 4.90 -13.93
C LYS A 187 11.37 5.33 -13.03
N HIS A 188 11.41 4.85 -11.78
CA HIS A 188 12.48 5.18 -10.84
C HIS A 188 13.84 4.62 -11.23
N SER A 189 13.90 3.44 -11.85
CA SER A 189 15.16 2.85 -12.32
C SER A 189 15.75 3.61 -13.51
N ASN A 190 14.90 4.06 -14.43
CA ASN A 190 15.32 4.81 -15.61
C ASN A 190 15.76 6.24 -15.28
N ALA A 191 15.13 6.91 -14.31
CA ALA A 191 15.53 8.24 -13.84
C ALA A 191 16.95 8.26 -13.23
N LYS A 192 17.46 7.13 -12.74
CA LYS A 192 18.84 6.99 -12.21
C LYS A 192 19.90 6.75 -13.29
N LYS A 193 19.52 6.30 -14.50
CA LYS A 193 20.46 6.06 -15.61
C LYS A 193 20.80 7.33 -16.40
N HIS A 194 20.06 8.41 -16.20
CA HIS A 194 20.24 9.68 -16.91
C HIS A 194 20.81 10.80 -16.03
N LYS A 195 21.34 10.46 -14.86
CA LYS A 195 22.14 11.34 -13.99
C LYS A 195 23.55 10.78 -13.86
#